data_83ef75c111cb4541296ae65d39bea427
#
_entry.id   83ef75c111cb4541296ae65d39bea427
#
_cell.length_a   1.000
_cell.length_b   1.000
_cell.length_c   1.000
_cell.angle_alpha   90.00
_cell.angle_beta   90.00
_cell.angle_gamma   90.00
#
_symmetry.space_group_name_H-M   'P 1'
#
loop_
_entity.id
_entity.type
_entity.pdbx_description
1 polymer ?
#
loop_
_entity_poly.entity_id
_entity_poly.type
_entity_poly.pdbx_seq_one_letter_code
_entity_poly.pdbx_strand_id
1 'polypeptide(L)'
;LGDVYKRQAQHFGVPVVFAKKTKSINIEGEMYTAEVESFTHKCKNQVIVAKKFLSEDDHVLIIDDFLANGCALQGLIQIVKSAGGTVEGIGIAIEKGFQTGGTVIRNLGYLLESLAIVDGMDASTGEITFREQ
;
A
#
# COMPACT_ATOMS: atom_id res chain seq x y z
N LEU A 1 -13.29 0.75 -5.85
CA LEU A 1 -12.31 0.20 -4.86
C LEU A 1 -12.65 0.59 -3.41
N GLY A 2 -13.13 1.80 -3.15
CA GLY A 2 -13.49 2.22 -1.79
C GLY A 2 -14.50 1.32 -1.08
N ASP A 3 -15.38 0.64 -1.81
CA ASP A 3 -16.36 -0.26 -1.22
C ASP A 3 -15.75 -1.60 -0.77
N VAL A 4 -14.65 -2.04 -1.38
CA VAL A 4 -13.94 -3.26 -0.97
C VAL A 4 -13.35 -3.10 0.42
N TYR A 5 -12.62 -2.00 0.67
CA TYR A 5 -12.01 -1.72 1.98
C TYR A 5 -13.03 -1.56 3.10
N LYS A 6 -14.16 -0.92 2.79
CA LYS A 6 -15.26 -0.76 3.75
C LYS A 6 -15.86 -2.10 4.16
N ARG A 7 -16.07 -3.02 3.22
CA ARG A 7 -16.60 -4.35 3.50
C ARG A 7 -15.63 -5.21 4.30
N GLN A 8 -14.34 -5.13 4.01
CA GLN A 8 -13.30 -5.83 4.78
C GLN A 8 -13.28 -5.32 6.24
N ALA A 9 -13.25 -4.00 6.44
CA ALA A 9 -13.29 -3.42 7.77
C ALA A 9 -14.57 -3.77 8.54
N GLN A 10 -15.71 -3.78 7.86
CA GLN A 10 -16.98 -4.23 8.45
C GLN A 10 -16.93 -5.69 8.87
N HIS A 11 -16.32 -6.56 8.06
CA HIS A 11 -16.15 -7.99 8.38
C HIS A 11 -15.26 -8.19 9.60
N PHE A 12 -14.16 -7.44 9.72
CA PHE A 12 -13.25 -7.50 10.86
C PHE A 12 -13.71 -6.68 12.08
N GLY A 13 -14.74 -5.86 11.94
CA GLY A 13 -15.23 -4.98 13.00
C GLY A 13 -14.24 -3.87 13.39
N VAL A 14 -13.44 -3.39 12.43
CA VAL A 14 -12.36 -2.41 12.66
C VAL A 14 -12.59 -1.13 11.84
N PRO A 15 -12.04 0.02 12.28
CA PRO A 15 -12.12 1.26 11.51
C PRO A 15 -11.27 1.20 10.24
N VAL A 16 -11.62 2.06 9.25
CA VAL A 16 -10.83 2.29 8.03
C VAL A 16 -10.18 3.65 8.09
N VAL A 17 -8.87 3.68 7.93
CA VAL A 17 -8.09 4.91 7.80
C VAL A 17 -7.59 5.04 6.36
N PHE A 18 -7.91 6.16 5.70
CA PHE A 18 -7.49 6.42 4.33
C PHE A 18 -6.19 7.21 4.29
N ALA A 19 -5.21 6.67 3.59
CA ALA A 19 -4.02 7.40 3.19
C ALA A 19 -4.27 8.15 1.88
N LYS A 20 -3.85 9.41 1.81
CA LYS A 20 -4.00 10.26 0.62
C LYS A 20 -2.66 10.53 -0.04
N LYS A 21 -2.62 10.46 -1.37
CA LYS A 21 -1.49 10.98 -2.15
C LYS A 21 -1.69 12.47 -2.37
N THR A 22 -0.68 13.29 -2.10
CA THR A 22 -0.70 14.73 -2.33
C THR A 22 0.56 15.20 -3.04
N LYS A 23 0.42 16.26 -3.83
CA LYS A 23 1.54 16.95 -4.49
C LYS A 23 1.95 18.24 -3.76
N SER A 24 1.13 18.70 -2.80
CA SER A 24 1.34 19.97 -2.09
C SER A 24 1.56 19.74 -0.59
N ILE A 25 2.44 20.56 -0.03
CA ILE A 25 2.87 20.55 1.38
C ILE A 25 1.88 21.33 2.28
N ASN A 26 0.94 22.09 1.72
CA ASN A 26 -0.02 22.89 2.49
C ASN A 26 -1.14 21.99 3.04
N ILE A 27 -0.87 21.37 4.20
CA ILE A 27 -1.83 20.53 4.91
C ILE A 27 -2.07 21.17 6.27
N GLU A 28 -3.26 21.69 6.47
CA GLU A 28 -3.73 22.10 7.79
C GLU A 28 -3.91 20.88 8.69
N GLY A 29 -3.23 20.88 9.82
CA GLY A 29 -3.34 19.83 10.83
C GLY A 29 -2.10 18.95 10.98
N GLU A 30 -2.07 18.16 12.05
CA GLU A 30 -1.00 17.22 12.32
C GLU A 30 -1.15 15.96 11.46
N MET A 31 -0.16 15.72 10.60
CA MET A 31 -0.12 14.59 9.67
C MET A 31 1.14 13.76 9.84
N TYR A 32 1.03 12.46 9.67
CA TYR A 32 2.15 11.62 9.31
C TYR A 32 2.34 11.70 7.79
N THR A 33 3.58 11.88 7.35
CA THR A 33 3.93 12.00 5.93
C THR A 33 5.06 11.05 5.60
N ALA A 34 4.98 10.42 4.42
CA ALA A 34 6.08 9.68 3.84
C ALA A 34 6.31 10.14 2.40
N GLU A 35 7.57 10.40 2.05
CA GLU A 35 7.95 10.66 0.67
C GLU A 35 8.11 9.34 -0.08
N VAL A 36 7.44 9.22 -1.21
CA VAL A 36 7.50 8.06 -2.08
C VAL A 36 8.17 8.47 -3.39
N GLU A 37 9.39 8.04 -3.59
CA GLU A 37 10.09 8.23 -4.87
C GLU A 37 9.69 7.13 -5.86
N SER A 38 9.06 7.52 -6.96
CA SER A 38 8.88 6.63 -8.09
C SER A 38 10.09 6.74 -9.00
N PHE A 39 10.91 5.70 -9.06
CA PHE A 39 12.08 5.64 -9.94
C PHE A 39 11.72 5.73 -11.44
N THR A 40 10.50 5.39 -11.83
CA THR A 40 10.05 5.40 -13.23
C THR A 40 9.47 6.74 -13.69
N HIS A 41 8.99 7.54 -12.74
CA HIS A 41 8.40 8.85 -13.05
C HIS A 41 8.93 9.86 -12.06
N LYS A 42 10.03 10.46 -12.22
CA LYS A 42 10.62 11.60 -11.47
C LYS A 42 9.64 12.46 -10.62
N CYS A 43 8.56 11.87 -10.11
CA CYS A 43 7.51 12.46 -9.31
C CYS A 43 7.68 12.04 -7.86
N LYS A 44 8.00 12.98 -7.01
CA LYS A 44 7.90 12.83 -5.57
C LYS A 44 6.42 12.95 -5.20
N ASN A 45 5.80 11.83 -4.85
CA ASN A 45 4.48 11.83 -4.27
C ASN A 45 4.63 11.71 -2.76
N GLN A 46 3.85 12.49 -2.01
CA GLN A 46 3.72 12.31 -0.56
C GLN A 46 2.47 11.52 -0.27
N VAL A 47 2.61 10.54 0.61
CA VAL A 47 1.47 9.86 1.23
C VAL A 47 1.28 10.45 2.62
N ILE A 48 0.03 10.74 2.99
CA ILE A 48 -0.32 11.39 4.24
C ILE A 48 -1.46 10.67 4.95
N VAL A 49 -1.37 10.64 6.29
CA VAL A 49 -2.44 10.18 7.20
C VAL A 49 -2.54 11.14 8.37
N ALA A 50 -3.76 11.52 8.76
CA ALA A 50 -3.94 12.40 9.92
C ALA A 50 -3.59 11.67 11.22
N LYS A 51 -2.77 12.31 12.08
CA LYS A 51 -2.28 11.73 13.34
C LYS A 51 -3.39 11.28 14.28
N LYS A 52 -4.54 11.98 14.26
CA LYS A 52 -5.70 11.63 15.09
C LYS A 52 -6.31 10.26 14.80
N PHE A 53 -5.92 9.63 13.69
CA PHE A 53 -6.45 8.33 13.25
C PHE A 53 -5.45 7.19 13.35
N LEU A 54 -4.25 7.45 13.84
CA LEU A 54 -3.19 6.43 13.92
C LEU A 54 -2.29 6.72 15.13
N SER A 55 -2.11 5.71 15.98
CA SER A 55 -1.36 5.76 17.24
C SER A 55 -0.42 4.57 17.40
N GLU A 56 0.34 4.55 18.49
CA GLU A 56 1.26 3.46 18.85
C GLU A 56 0.56 2.16 19.23
N ASP A 57 -0.71 2.24 19.66
CA ASP A 57 -1.51 1.07 20.05
C ASP A 57 -2.16 0.38 18.84
N ASP A 58 -2.04 0.94 17.63
CA ASP A 58 -2.72 0.41 16.46
C ASP A 58 -1.98 -0.77 15.82
N HIS A 59 -2.73 -1.84 15.57
CA HIS A 59 -2.35 -2.99 14.77
C HIS A 59 -3.00 -2.87 13.38
N VAL A 60 -2.17 -2.67 12.37
CA VAL A 60 -2.62 -2.20 11.05
C VAL A 60 -2.52 -3.30 10.00
N LEU A 61 -3.63 -3.58 9.32
CA LEU A 61 -3.66 -4.31 8.05
C LEU A 61 -3.65 -3.27 6.91
N ILE A 62 -2.60 -3.26 6.10
CA ILE A 62 -2.50 -2.39 4.93
C ILE A 62 -3.20 -3.07 3.76
N ILE A 63 -4.11 -2.36 3.09
CA ILE A 63 -4.81 -2.86 1.89
C ILE A 63 -4.59 -1.89 0.74
N ASP A 64 -4.15 -2.41 -0.40
CA ASP A 64 -4.00 -1.62 -1.63
C ASP A 64 -4.50 -2.42 -2.86
N ASP A 65 -4.77 -1.72 -3.96
CA ASP A 65 -5.31 -2.35 -5.18
C ASP A 65 -4.20 -2.96 -6.05
N PHE A 66 -3.13 -2.21 -6.30
CA PHE A 66 -2.04 -2.64 -7.18
C PHE A 66 -0.68 -2.53 -6.51
N LEU A 67 0.08 -3.62 -6.57
CA LEU A 67 1.49 -3.64 -6.18
C LEU A 67 2.39 -3.69 -7.43
N ALA A 68 3.09 -2.61 -7.69
CA ALA A 68 4.06 -2.48 -8.78
C ALA A 68 5.50 -2.51 -8.22
N ASN A 69 6.14 -1.36 -8.09
CA ASN A 69 7.50 -1.24 -7.55
C ASN A 69 7.57 -1.21 -6.00
N GLY A 70 6.43 -1.14 -5.32
CA GLY A 70 6.35 -1.15 -3.86
C GLY A 70 6.57 0.18 -3.15
N CYS A 71 6.82 1.27 -3.89
CA CYS A 71 7.09 2.58 -3.26
C CYS A 71 5.93 3.07 -2.39
N ALA A 72 4.69 2.95 -2.86
CA ALA A 72 3.50 3.36 -2.10
C ALA A 72 3.38 2.57 -0.78
N LEU A 73 3.56 1.25 -0.83
CA LEU A 73 3.53 0.40 0.37
C LEU A 73 4.64 0.74 1.36
N GLN A 74 5.86 0.98 0.89
CA GLN A 74 6.96 1.41 1.77
C GLN A 74 6.62 2.73 2.46
N GLY A 75 5.98 3.67 1.75
CA GLY A 75 5.48 4.91 2.35
C GLY A 75 4.41 4.66 3.42
N LEU A 76 3.45 3.76 3.17
CA LEU A 76 2.43 3.39 4.16
C LEU A 76 3.04 2.71 5.38
N ILE A 77 3.97 1.78 5.19
CA ILE A 77 4.73 1.12 6.27
C ILE A 77 5.47 2.17 7.12
N GLN A 78 6.12 3.13 6.46
CA GLN A 78 6.84 4.21 7.16
C GLN A 78 5.88 5.07 8.00
N ILE A 79 4.69 5.37 7.50
CA ILE A 79 3.66 6.12 8.24
C ILE A 79 3.23 5.37 9.50
N VAL A 80 2.92 4.07 9.39
CA VAL A 80 2.55 3.25 10.55
C VAL A 80 3.68 3.22 11.58
N LYS A 81 4.92 3.00 11.14
CA LYS A 81 6.11 3.04 12.03
C LYS A 81 6.31 4.41 12.68
N SER A 82 6.08 5.51 11.95
CA SER A 82 6.20 6.87 12.50
C SER A 82 5.14 7.17 13.56
N ALA A 83 4.01 6.50 13.51
CA ALA A 83 2.97 6.55 14.54
C ALA A 83 3.28 5.66 15.75
N GLY A 84 4.29 4.79 15.67
CA GLY A 84 4.58 3.76 16.67
C GLY A 84 3.77 2.48 16.53
N GLY A 85 2.82 2.44 15.58
CA GLY A 85 1.94 1.29 15.34
C GLY A 85 2.65 0.08 14.71
N THR A 86 1.95 -1.04 14.70
CA THR A 86 2.45 -2.32 14.17
C THR A 86 1.76 -2.66 12.84
N VAL A 87 2.54 -3.03 11.82
CA VAL A 87 1.99 -3.61 10.57
C VAL A 87 1.86 -5.11 10.74
N GLU A 88 0.62 -5.62 10.83
CA GLU A 88 0.33 -7.05 10.99
C GLU A 88 0.37 -7.81 9.67
N GLY A 89 0.01 -7.15 8.58
CA GLY A 89 0.02 -7.75 7.27
C GLY A 89 -0.33 -6.76 6.17
N ILE A 90 -0.19 -7.21 4.93
CA ILE A 90 -0.44 -6.42 3.73
C ILE A 90 -1.26 -7.28 2.76
N GLY A 91 -2.41 -6.76 2.35
CA GLY A 91 -3.27 -7.38 1.34
C GLY A 91 -3.30 -6.57 0.06
N ILE A 92 -3.07 -7.23 -1.07
CA ILE A 92 -3.05 -6.61 -2.40
C ILE A 92 -4.06 -7.31 -3.31
N ALA A 93 -4.85 -6.54 -4.06
CA ALA A 93 -5.75 -7.15 -5.02
C ALA A 93 -4.95 -7.73 -6.20
N ILE A 94 -4.08 -6.94 -6.83
CA ILE A 94 -3.28 -7.39 -7.99
C ILE A 94 -1.81 -7.02 -7.80
N GLU A 95 -0.95 -8.04 -7.73
CA GLU A 95 0.50 -7.89 -7.72
C GLU A 95 1.06 -8.03 -9.15
N LYS A 96 1.90 -7.09 -9.57
CA LYS A 96 2.67 -7.20 -10.80
C LYS A 96 3.95 -8.01 -10.50
N GLY A 97 3.86 -9.33 -10.62
CA GLY A 97 4.93 -10.27 -10.28
C GLY A 97 6.22 -10.07 -11.08
N PHE A 98 6.11 -9.47 -12.28
CA PHE A 98 7.26 -9.07 -13.10
C PHE A 98 7.96 -7.77 -12.63
N GLN A 99 7.47 -7.14 -11.56
CA GLN A 99 8.10 -5.98 -10.93
C GLN A 99 8.63 -6.34 -9.53
N THR A 100 9.43 -5.47 -8.96
CA THR A 100 10.22 -5.77 -7.76
C THR A 100 9.45 -5.62 -6.44
N GLY A 101 8.27 -4.98 -6.44
CA GLY A 101 7.58 -4.57 -5.22
C GLY A 101 7.28 -5.72 -4.27
N GLY A 102 6.72 -6.82 -4.76
CA GLY A 102 6.41 -7.98 -3.93
C GLY A 102 7.65 -8.58 -3.26
N THR A 103 8.74 -8.73 -4.04
CA THR A 103 10.01 -9.22 -3.51
C THR A 103 10.59 -8.28 -2.44
N VAL A 104 10.56 -6.97 -2.68
CA VAL A 104 11.06 -5.98 -1.71
C VAL A 104 10.29 -6.06 -0.39
N ILE A 105 8.96 -6.09 -0.45
CA ILE A 105 8.12 -6.10 0.76
C ILE A 105 8.30 -7.40 1.55
N ARG A 106 8.35 -8.56 0.88
CA ARG A 106 8.59 -9.86 1.54
C ARG A 106 10.00 -9.93 2.16
N ASN A 107 11.02 -9.39 1.49
CA ASN A 107 12.39 -9.33 2.02
C ASN A 107 12.52 -8.40 3.23
N LEU A 108 11.64 -7.42 3.38
CA LEU A 108 11.53 -6.59 4.59
C LEU A 108 10.88 -7.35 5.77
N GLY A 109 10.43 -8.58 5.57
CA GLY A 109 9.86 -9.45 6.59
C GLY A 109 8.36 -9.26 6.81
N TYR A 110 7.65 -8.56 5.94
CA TYR A 110 6.20 -8.39 6.05
C TYR A 110 5.44 -9.56 5.42
N LEU A 111 4.38 -9.97 6.10
CA LEU A 111 3.37 -10.87 5.52
C LEU A 111 2.65 -10.10 4.39
N LEU A 112 2.79 -10.59 3.16
CA LEU A 112 2.18 -10.02 1.96
C LEU A 112 1.39 -11.09 1.24
N GLU A 113 0.07 -10.86 1.16
CA GLU A 113 -0.86 -11.71 0.41
C GLU A 113 -1.46 -10.94 -0.76
N SER A 114 -1.49 -11.58 -1.92
CA SER A 114 -2.03 -10.98 -3.15
C SER A 114 -3.12 -11.90 -3.72
N LEU A 115 -4.29 -11.33 -4.03
CA LEU A 115 -5.40 -12.12 -4.58
C LEU A 115 -5.11 -12.64 -5.99
N ALA A 116 -4.32 -11.89 -6.76
CA ALA A 116 -3.82 -12.32 -8.07
C ALA A 116 -2.40 -11.78 -8.30
N ILE A 117 -1.54 -12.62 -8.88
CA ILE A 117 -0.19 -12.21 -9.29
C ILE A 117 -0.09 -12.33 -10.81
N VAL A 118 0.20 -11.21 -11.47
CA VAL A 118 0.41 -11.15 -12.92
C VAL A 118 1.89 -11.30 -13.20
N ASP A 119 2.29 -12.40 -13.85
CA ASP A 119 3.68 -12.69 -14.19
C ASP A 119 4.10 -12.09 -15.54
N GLY A 120 3.15 -11.80 -16.42
CA GLY A 120 3.43 -11.20 -17.72
C GLY A 120 2.24 -10.46 -18.30
N MET A 121 2.55 -9.44 -19.10
CA MET A 121 1.56 -8.70 -19.90
C MET A 121 2.18 -8.45 -21.28
N ASP A 122 1.56 -8.96 -22.34
CA ASP A 122 1.97 -8.70 -23.72
C ASP A 122 1.10 -7.58 -24.31
N ALA A 123 1.70 -6.42 -24.53
CA ALA A 123 1.00 -5.26 -25.07
C ALA A 123 0.58 -5.44 -26.54
N SER A 124 1.19 -6.37 -27.29
CA SER A 124 0.88 -6.60 -28.69
C SER A 124 -0.31 -7.54 -28.90
N THR A 125 -0.47 -8.51 -28.02
CA THR A 125 -1.56 -9.51 -28.06
C THR A 125 -2.68 -9.21 -27.08
N GLY A 126 -2.40 -8.41 -26.02
CA GLY A 126 -3.29 -8.19 -24.89
C GLY A 126 -3.34 -9.38 -23.92
N GLU A 127 -2.45 -10.35 -24.08
CA GLU A 127 -2.41 -11.53 -23.22
C GLU A 127 -1.86 -11.16 -21.82
N ILE A 128 -2.51 -11.71 -20.79
CA ILE A 128 -2.11 -11.55 -19.38
C ILE A 128 -1.89 -12.94 -18.80
N THR A 129 -0.68 -13.17 -18.27
CA THR A 129 -0.32 -14.42 -17.63
C THR A 129 -0.38 -14.26 -16.11
N PHE A 130 -1.14 -15.11 -15.46
CA PHE A 130 -1.24 -15.16 -14.00
C PHE A 130 -0.38 -16.28 -13.43
N ARG A 131 0.16 -16.04 -12.22
CA ARG A 131 0.84 -17.07 -11.43
C ARG A 131 -0.18 -18.00 -10.81
N GLU A 132 0.07 -19.29 -10.88
CA GLU A 132 -0.65 -20.27 -10.06
C GLU A 132 -0.27 -20.08 -8.58
N GLN A 133 -1.29 -20.08 -7.70
CA GLN A 133 -1.13 -19.87 -6.25
C GLN A 133 -1.58 -21.10 -5.48
#